data_3db6312a8fff589523a549ea958d464f
#
_entry.id   3db6312a8fff589523a549ea958d464f
#
_cell.length_a   1.000
_cell.length_b   1.000
_cell.length_c   1.000
_cell.angle_alpha   90.00
_cell.angle_beta   90.00
_cell.angle_gamma   90.00
#
_symmetry.space_group_name_H-M   'P 1'
#
loop_
_entity.id
_entity.type
_entity.pdbx_description
1 polymer ?
#
loop_
_entity_poly.entity_id
_entity_poly.type
_entity_poly.pdbx_seq_one_letter_code
_entity_poly.pdbx_strand_id
1 'polypeptide(L)'
;MHRLVVALVTLIGLTGAVFLAGYFLLFSASNDRAAALAPADSVFYFNVYLQPSSGQQMNLGGLIGRLPGFADEASLDEKVDQVVQNLLGASGLGLDYREQIKPWLGSQIAVAGRPADGDPTQPDAVFIVEVKDRALAEAALGELATQGGFSFTAETYQGVEIQTADTGAYAFVGEMLVVGESSVGVESVIDVDRGAAALAGREDFRTTMAGLPADHLASAFVDLGALAEATGTADQLSAFSTAGAALIAERDGIRLSGSAPFEIDDASASSAAGFGLGGEPSSLVDWMPEDTIAELVIFGLRQTLEDAEDAAASAPDGEQITSALDTVRALASFGFGIDIDADLLPLLDREVGIALSGLGGALPSGQILLRPEDPEAAEAALVRVVDRLVATGASERTEEGPGAEITVLSISQVGEIAYAVRDGVIILGLGAEDVSAALQAHADGRALGGSDRYAQTFEVAGERAGNEAFVDIGAVVDLMGATFELPDDARDILAQIGSFGFTAPSRDDRLEFHAVLTVDEP
;
A
#
# COMPACT_ATOMS: atom_id res chain seq x y z
N MET A 1 26.72 -23.68 5.47
CA MET A 1 27.54 -22.72 4.68
C MET A 1 26.78 -21.49 4.17
N HIS A 2 25.52 -21.31 4.51
CA HIS A 2 24.69 -20.13 4.17
C HIS A 2 24.76 -18.98 5.17
N ARG A 3 25.70 -18.99 6.14
CA ARG A 3 25.54 -18.18 7.34
C ARG A 3 26.10 -16.76 7.31
N LEU A 4 26.96 -16.38 6.37
CA LEU A 4 27.54 -15.03 6.37
C LEU A 4 26.86 -14.09 5.37
N VAL A 5 26.57 -14.52 4.17
CA VAL A 5 25.70 -13.73 3.29
C VAL A 5 24.31 -13.73 3.84
N VAL A 6 23.81 -14.84 4.35
CA VAL A 6 22.61 -14.84 5.20
C VAL A 6 22.84 -13.95 6.42
N ALA A 7 23.99 -13.88 7.06
CA ALA A 7 24.25 -12.96 8.16
C ALA A 7 24.49 -11.53 7.70
N LEU A 8 25.20 -11.27 6.60
CA LEU A 8 25.40 -9.93 6.06
C LEU A 8 24.18 -9.46 5.22
N VAL A 9 23.58 -10.32 4.41
CA VAL A 9 22.30 -10.09 3.71
C VAL A 9 21.12 -10.16 4.68
N THR A 10 21.20 -10.96 5.75
CA THR A 10 20.24 -10.89 6.87
C THR A 10 20.57 -9.72 7.79
N LEU A 11 21.79 -9.32 8.00
CA LEU A 11 22.15 -8.09 8.70
C LEU A 11 21.72 -6.86 7.89
N ILE A 12 22.02 -6.83 6.62
CA ILE A 12 21.70 -5.71 5.74
C ILE A 12 20.26 -5.86 5.22
N GLY A 13 19.75 -7.05 4.98
CA GLY A 13 18.35 -7.30 4.58
C GLY A 13 17.37 -7.34 5.76
N LEU A 14 17.75 -7.76 6.96
CA LEU A 14 17.01 -7.51 8.22
C LEU A 14 17.29 -6.11 8.75
N THR A 15 18.48 -5.57 8.64
CA THR A 15 18.70 -4.14 8.81
C THR A 15 17.91 -3.37 7.76
N GLY A 16 17.79 -3.78 6.53
CA GLY A 16 16.89 -3.23 5.51
C GLY A 16 15.40 -3.48 5.78
N ALA A 17 14.94 -4.73 6.03
CA ALA A 17 13.52 -5.05 6.26
C ALA A 17 13.03 -4.73 7.66
N VAL A 18 13.92 -4.62 8.60
CA VAL A 18 13.68 -4.23 9.99
C VAL A 18 13.93 -2.75 10.19
N PHE A 19 14.86 -2.18 9.45
CA PHE A 19 14.82 -0.79 9.11
C PHE A 19 13.52 -0.45 8.36
N LEU A 20 13.00 -1.29 7.52
CA LEU A 20 11.67 -1.12 6.94
C LEU A 20 10.54 -1.09 7.98
N ALA A 21 10.52 -1.88 8.99
CA ALA A 21 9.40 -1.94 9.96
C ALA A 21 9.60 -1.09 11.23
N GLY A 22 10.83 -0.81 11.66
CA GLY A 22 11.15 0.01 12.83
C GLY A 22 12.00 1.24 12.53
N TYR A 23 12.71 1.25 11.39
CA TYR A 23 13.52 2.35 10.88
C TYR A 23 12.80 3.21 9.83
N PHE A 24 11.68 2.75 9.35
CA PHE A 24 10.73 3.59 8.64
C PHE A 24 10.44 4.89 9.39
N LEU A 25 11.06 5.07 10.51
CA LEU A 25 10.76 6.12 11.45
C LEU A 25 11.84 7.19 11.60
N LEU A 26 13.02 7.19 10.94
CA LEU A 26 14.02 8.07 11.49
C LEU A 26 15.03 8.74 10.58
N PHE A 27 14.90 9.12 9.44
CA PHE A 27 15.98 9.97 8.86
C PHE A 27 15.91 10.17 7.36
N SER A 28 15.99 11.35 6.86
CA SER A 28 16.28 11.66 5.48
C SER A 28 16.81 13.07 5.24
N ALA A 29 17.18 13.40 4.23
CA ALA A 29 17.06 13.98 2.91
C ALA A 29 18.37 14.50 2.37
N SER A 30 18.62 14.39 1.19
CA SER A 30 18.95 15.37 0.18
C SER A 30 19.73 14.77 -0.90
N ASN A 31 19.87 14.32 -1.81
CA ASN A 31 20.54 13.71 -2.96
C ASN A 31 20.70 12.20 -2.79
N ASP A 32 19.93 11.48 -3.54
CA ASP A 32 20.09 10.05 -3.66
C ASP A 32 21.43 9.72 -4.35
N ARG A 33 22.47 9.60 -3.53
CA ARG A 33 23.83 9.30 -3.98
C ARG A 33 23.95 7.83 -4.38
N ALA A 34 23.14 6.96 -3.79
CA ALA A 34 23.17 5.53 -4.09
C ALA A 34 22.56 5.23 -5.45
N ALA A 35 21.48 5.90 -5.87
CA ALA A 35 20.92 5.76 -7.23
C ALA A 35 21.92 6.18 -8.33
N ALA A 36 22.85 7.08 -8.01
CA ALA A 36 23.93 7.47 -8.93
C ALA A 36 25.03 6.40 -9.09
N LEU A 37 25.05 5.39 -8.19
CA LEU A 37 25.95 4.24 -8.22
C LEU A 37 25.22 2.93 -8.55
N ALA A 38 23.91 2.88 -8.41
CA ALA A 38 23.11 1.72 -8.79
C ALA A 38 23.17 1.52 -10.31
N PRO A 39 23.37 0.28 -10.81
CA PRO A 39 23.39 -0.01 -12.24
C PRO A 39 22.07 0.35 -12.94
N ALA A 40 22.14 0.82 -14.19
CA ALA A 40 20.97 1.22 -14.95
C ALA A 40 20.02 0.05 -15.30
N ASP A 41 20.48 -1.18 -15.27
CA ASP A 41 19.68 -2.39 -15.47
C ASP A 41 19.01 -2.91 -14.18
N SER A 42 19.02 -2.12 -13.10
CA SER A 42 18.32 -2.48 -11.88
C SER A 42 16.82 -2.56 -12.12
N VAL A 43 16.20 -3.68 -11.75
CA VAL A 43 14.75 -3.94 -11.84
C VAL A 43 13.99 -3.47 -10.61
N PHE A 44 14.67 -3.34 -9.48
CA PHE A 44 14.17 -2.64 -8.30
C PHE A 44 15.28 -1.83 -7.64
N TYR A 45 14.84 -0.80 -6.94
CA TYR A 45 15.69 0.05 -6.13
C TYR A 45 14.92 0.47 -4.89
N PHE A 46 15.55 0.39 -3.75
CA PHE A 46 15.00 0.83 -2.49
C PHE A 46 16.03 1.67 -1.75
N ASN A 47 15.63 2.79 -1.20
CA ASN A 47 16.51 3.71 -0.52
C ASN A 47 15.91 4.22 0.79
N VAL A 48 16.73 4.27 1.82
CA VAL A 48 16.40 4.84 3.13
C VAL A 48 17.43 5.91 3.47
N TYR A 49 16.93 7.05 3.82
CA TYR A 49 17.75 8.14 4.30
C TYR A 49 17.84 8.12 5.83
N LEU A 50 19.03 8.07 6.36
CA LEU A 50 19.31 7.98 7.79
C LEU A 50 19.45 9.34 8.49
N GLN A 51 19.36 10.45 7.76
CA GLN A 51 19.40 11.81 8.28
C GLN A 51 18.34 12.66 7.60
N PRO A 52 17.08 12.72 8.11
CA PRO A 52 15.98 13.43 7.50
C PRO A 52 16.14 14.94 7.48
N SER A 53 15.30 15.57 6.64
CA SER A 53 15.04 17.00 6.77
C SER A 53 14.54 17.32 8.18
N SER A 54 14.77 18.55 8.61
CA SER A 54 14.29 19.00 9.94
C SER A 54 12.76 18.86 10.08
N GLY A 55 12.02 18.96 8.97
CA GLY A 55 10.57 18.75 8.94
C GLY A 55 10.20 17.30 9.26
N GLN A 56 10.81 16.36 8.56
CA GLN A 56 10.60 14.93 8.78
C GLN A 56 11.03 14.50 10.18
N GLN A 57 12.18 15.01 10.69
CA GLN A 57 12.64 14.74 12.07
C GLN A 57 11.62 15.21 13.11
N MET A 58 11.06 16.40 12.94
CA MET A 58 10.11 16.98 13.89
C MET A 58 8.79 16.19 13.89
N ASN A 59 8.26 15.88 12.71
CA ASN A 59 7.03 15.11 12.56
C ASN A 59 7.19 13.73 13.19
N LEU A 60 8.24 13.05 12.84
CA LEU A 60 8.54 11.71 13.34
C LEU A 60 8.77 11.67 14.83
N GLY A 61 9.53 12.64 15.38
CA GLY A 61 9.73 12.78 16.81
C GLY A 61 8.43 12.98 17.58
N GLY A 62 7.49 13.74 16.99
CA GLY A 62 6.13 13.91 17.49
C GLY A 62 5.33 12.60 17.49
N LEU A 63 5.37 11.85 16.40
CA LEU A 63 4.65 10.57 16.26
C LEU A 63 5.16 9.51 17.24
N ILE A 64 6.48 9.33 17.32
CA ILE A 64 7.07 8.34 18.24
C ILE A 64 6.78 8.70 19.70
N GLY A 65 6.78 10.01 20.03
CA GLY A 65 6.43 10.47 21.37
C GLY A 65 5.00 10.10 21.81
N ARG A 66 4.13 9.79 20.88
CA ARG A 66 2.74 9.35 21.14
C ARG A 66 2.63 7.84 21.41
N LEU A 67 3.61 7.04 20.97
CA LEU A 67 3.55 5.58 21.11
C LEU A 67 3.90 5.12 22.54
N PRO A 68 3.22 4.09 23.09
CA PRO A 68 3.50 3.53 24.41
C PRO A 68 4.94 3.04 24.53
N GLY A 69 5.57 3.29 25.67
CA GLY A 69 6.97 2.93 25.92
C GLY A 69 8.00 3.90 25.32
N PHE A 70 7.53 4.88 24.51
CA PHE A 70 8.38 5.92 23.95
C PHE A 70 8.14 7.32 24.56
N ALA A 71 7.15 7.48 25.39
CA ALA A 71 6.82 8.74 26.06
C ALA A 71 7.82 9.17 27.15
N ASP A 72 8.76 8.28 27.55
CA ASP A 72 9.76 8.58 28.56
C ASP A 72 10.85 9.53 28.05
N GLU A 73 11.55 10.21 28.97
CA GLU A 73 12.52 11.29 28.75
C GLU A 73 13.75 10.97 27.87
N ALA A 74 13.86 9.76 27.32
CA ALA A 74 14.92 9.39 26.38
C ALA A 74 14.78 10.15 25.06
N SER A 75 15.89 10.57 24.48
CA SER A 75 15.91 11.25 23.18
C SER A 75 15.41 10.31 22.07
N LEU A 76 14.85 10.88 20.99
CA LEU A 76 14.45 10.15 19.80
C LEU A 76 15.56 9.20 19.31
N ASP A 77 16.79 9.68 19.31
CA ASP A 77 18.00 8.97 18.87
C ASP A 77 18.25 7.70 19.72
N GLU A 78 18.06 7.77 21.04
CA GLU A 78 18.24 6.61 21.94
C GLU A 78 17.16 5.55 21.77
N LYS A 79 15.93 5.97 21.50
CA LYS A 79 14.79 5.06 21.26
C LYS A 79 14.93 4.30 19.97
N VAL A 80 15.40 4.99 18.94
CA VAL A 80 15.75 4.38 17.65
C VAL A 80 16.85 3.36 17.81
N ASP A 81 17.92 3.73 18.49
CA ASP A 81 19.02 2.82 18.78
C ASP A 81 18.50 1.53 19.45
N GLN A 82 17.53 1.67 20.36
CA GLN A 82 16.94 0.52 21.05
C GLN A 82 16.09 -0.35 20.09
N VAL A 83 15.29 0.26 19.23
CA VAL A 83 14.53 -0.47 18.22
C VAL A 83 15.46 -1.24 17.29
N VAL A 84 16.47 -0.56 16.73
CA VAL A 84 17.46 -1.19 15.84
C VAL A 84 18.21 -2.31 16.56
N GLN A 85 18.61 -2.10 17.82
CA GLN A 85 19.29 -3.12 18.61
C GLN A 85 18.42 -4.36 18.87
N ASN A 86 17.13 -4.16 19.19
CA ASN A 86 16.19 -5.28 19.41
C ASN A 86 16.03 -6.13 18.14
N LEU A 87 16.02 -5.49 17.03
CA LEU A 87 15.85 -6.12 15.75
C LEU A 87 17.13 -6.84 15.29
N LEU A 88 18.30 -6.25 15.49
CA LEU A 88 19.58 -6.94 15.31
C LEU A 88 19.70 -8.14 16.26
N GLY A 89 19.20 -8.00 17.49
CA GLY A 89 19.14 -9.10 18.45
C GLY A 89 18.28 -10.27 17.95
N ALA A 90 17.16 -9.99 17.31
CA ALA A 90 16.28 -11.00 16.70
C ALA A 90 16.93 -11.72 15.51
N SER A 91 17.91 -11.10 14.82
CA SER A 91 18.65 -11.74 13.72
C SER A 91 19.62 -12.83 14.18
N GLY A 92 19.92 -12.88 15.48
CA GLY A 92 20.89 -13.84 16.05
C GLY A 92 22.35 -13.56 15.72
N LEU A 93 22.68 -12.40 15.14
CA LEU A 93 24.04 -12.03 14.72
C LEU A 93 24.93 -11.58 15.89
N GLY A 94 24.34 -11.26 17.05
CA GLY A 94 25.10 -10.85 18.24
C GLY A 94 25.81 -9.51 18.11
N LEU A 95 25.35 -8.64 17.18
CA LEU A 95 25.92 -7.33 16.91
C LEU A 95 25.34 -6.26 17.82
N ASP A 96 26.18 -5.33 18.25
CA ASP A 96 25.77 -4.10 18.93
C ASP A 96 25.70 -2.95 17.93
N TYR A 97 24.46 -2.42 17.74
CA TYR A 97 24.24 -1.31 16.81
C TYR A 97 25.02 -0.06 17.22
N ARG A 98 24.97 0.31 18.50
CA ARG A 98 25.57 1.56 19.01
C ARG A 98 27.07 1.54 18.96
N GLU A 99 27.69 0.38 19.24
CA GLU A 99 29.13 0.25 19.35
C GLU A 99 29.78 -0.14 18.01
N GLN A 100 29.12 -1.00 17.21
CA GLN A 100 29.74 -1.62 16.03
C GLN A 100 29.23 -1.07 14.69
N ILE A 101 28.00 -0.50 14.61
CA ILE A 101 27.42 -0.07 13.35
C ILE A 101 27.26 1.45 13.28
N LYS A 102 26.56 2.06 14.23
CA LYS A 102 26.27 3.49 14.26
C LYS A 102 27.51 4.40 14.13
N PRO A 103 28.69 4.07 14.67
CA PRO A 103 29.88 4.93 14.58
C PRO A 103 30.40 5.18 13.17
N TRP A 104 30.21 4.24 12.25
CA TRP A 104 30.70 4.37 10.86
C TRP A 104 29.59 4.57 9.84
N LEU A 105 28.34 4.30 10.17
CA LEU A 105 27.21 4.41 9.28
C LEU A 105 26.93 5.87 8.92
N GLY A 106 26.78 6.17 7.62
CA GLY A 106 26.50 7.49 7.06
C GLY A 106 25.01 7.85 7.09
N SER A 107 24.56 8.55 6.09
CA SER A 107 23.20 9.13 6.01
C SER A 107 22.25 8.36 5.10
N GLN A 108 22.72 7.31 4.40
CA GLN A 108 21.94 6.61 3.38
C GLN A 108 22.28 5.12 3.34
N ILE A 109 21.22 4.30 3.18
CA ILE A 109 21.31 2.88 2.83
C ILE A 109 20.40 2.63 1.65
N ALA A 110 20.90 1.97 0.61
CA ALA A 110 20.10 1.55 -0.51
C ALA A 110 20.35 0.09 -0.89
N VAL A 111 19.38 -0.49 -1.57
CA VAL A 111 19.46 -1.81 -2.20
C VAL A 111 19.03 -1.65 -3.65
N ALA A 112 19.83 -2.17 -4.56
CA ALA A 112 19.51 -2.28 -5.97
C ALA A 112 19.58 -3.74 -6.39
N GLY A 113 18.61 -4.21 -7.15
CA GLY A 113 18.62 -5.56 -7.70
C GLY A 113 18.59 -5.53 -9.22
N ARG A 114 19.49 -6.26 -9.84
CA ARG A 114 19.58 -6.43 -11.29
C ARG A 114 19.31 -7.88 -11.67
N PRO A 115 18.89 -8.18 -12.92
CA PRO A 115 18.70 -9.57 -13.33
C PRO A 115 19.99 -10.37 -13.21
N ALA A 116 19.98 -11.47 -12.47
CA ALA A 116 21.10 -12.41 -12.48
C ALA A 116 21.06 -13.20 -13.79
N ASP A 117 22.19 -13.23 -14.53
CA ASP A 117 22.29 -13.91 -15.82
C ASP A 117 21.17 -13.57 -16.83
N GLY A 118 20.53 -12.39 -16.68
CA GLY A 118 19.39 -11.95 -17.48
C GLY A 118 18.02 -12.48 -17.03
N ASP A 119 17.94 -13.14 -15.87
CA ASP A 119 16.68 -13.59 -15.27
C ASP A 119 16.22 -12.60 -14.18
N PRO A 120 15.20 -11.74 -14.45
CA PRO A 120 14.70 -10.77 -13.49
C PRO A 120 13.95 -11.37 -12.31
N THR A 121 13.61 -12.67 -12.34
CA THR A 121 13.01 -13.37 -11.18
C THR A 121 14.04 -13.78 -10.14
N GLN A 122 15.33 -13.73 -10.49
CA GLN A 122 16.44 -14.01 -9.59
C GLN A 122 17.40 -12.80 -9.60
N PRO A 123 17.06 -11.71 -8.92
CA PRO A 123 17.89 -10.52 -8.94
C PRO A 123 19.17 -10.73 -8.13
N ASP A 124 20.30 -10.31 -8.71
CA ASP A 124 21.56 -10.12 -8.00
C ASP A 124 21.48 -8.79 -7.25
N ALA A 125 21.30 -8.84 -5.94
CA ALA A 125 21.09 -7.68 -5.11
C ALA A 125 22.43 -7.13 -4.58
N VAL A 126 22.55 -5.80 -4.64
CA VAL A 126 23.66 -5.07 -4.04
C VAL A 126 23.15 -4.05 -3.04
N PHE A 127 23.82 -3.99 -1.89
CA PHE A 127 23.61 -2.99 -0.88
C PHE A 127 24.63 -1.88 -1.05
N ILE A 128 24.19 -0.64 -1.01
CA ILE A 128 25.01 0.56 -1.15
C ILE A 128 24.79 1.40 0.10
N VAL A 129 25.79 1.44 0.97
CA VAL A 129 25.71 2.03 2.31
C VAL A 129 26.68 3.18 2.43
N GLU A 130 26.21 4.36 2.77
CA GLU A 130 27.10 5.49 3.01
C GLU A 130 27.91 5.29 4.29
N VAL A 131 29.19 5.57 4.21
CA VAL A 131 30.15 5.37 5.30
C VAL A 131 30.79 6.71 5.68
N LYS A 132 30.56 7.15 6.93
CA LYS A 132 31.17 8.38 7.46
C LYS A 132 32.57 8.18 8.05
N ASP A 133 32.92 6.94 8.42
CA ASP A 133 34.24 6.58 8.92
C ASP A 133 34.64 5.20 8.37
N ARG A 134 35.45 5.20 7.34
CA ARG A 134 35.91 3.99 6.67
C ARG A 134 36.73 3.07 7.58
N ALA A 135 37.60 3.61 8.44
CA ALA A 135 38.44 2.79 9.29
C ALA A 135 37.63 2.01 10.33
N LEU A 136 36.58 2.63 10.87
CA LEU A 136 35.64 1.96 11.78
C LEU A 136 34.79 0.92 11.04
N ALA A 137 34.39 1.19 9.79
CA ALA A 137 33.67 0.21 8.97
C ALA A 137 34.54 -1.03 8.65
N GLU A 138 35.78 -0.83 8.25
CA GLU A 138 36.74 -1.91 8.00
C GLU A 138 37.00 -2.75 9.27
N ALA A 139 37.12 -2.11 10.43
CA ALA A 139 37.28 -2.81 11.71
C ALA A 139 36.04 -3.65 12.06
N ALA A 140 34.84 -3.09 11.89
CA ALA A 140 33.58 -3.79 12.13
C ALA A 140 33.40 -5.01 11.19
N LEU A 141 33.72 -4.85 9.90
CA LEU A 141 33.69 -5.96 8.95
C LEU A 141 34.70 -7.05 9.29
N GLY A 142 35.91 -6.67 9.74
CA GLY A 142 36.93 -7.62 10.19
C GLY A 142 36.52 -8.39 11.46
N GLU A 143 35.83 -7.74 12.38
CA GLU A 143 35.27 -8.38 13.57
C GLU A 143 34.16 -9.36 13.21
N LEU A 144 33.24 -8.96 12.33
CA LEU A 144 32.19 -9.81 11.76
C LEU A 144 32.77 -11.06 11.07
N ALA A 145 33.82 -10.88 10.28
CA ALA A 145 34.50 -11.99 9.62
C ALA A 145 35.07 -12.98 10.64
N THR A 146 35.68 -12.45 11.71
CA THR A 146 36.28 -13.27 12.77
C THR A 146 35.18 -14.03 13.55
N GLN A 147 34.09 -13.38 13.92
CA GLN A 147 32.97 -13.99 14.64
C GLN A 147 32.25 -15.04 13.79
N GLY A 148 32.08 -14.75 12.50
CA GLY A 148 31.44 -15.64 11.53
C GLY A 148 32.34 -16.79 11.05
N GLY A 149 33.64 -16.75 11.31
CA GLY A 149 34.62 -17.74 10.83
C GLY A 149 34.87 -17.65 9.33
N PHE A 150 34.82 -16.44 8.74
CA PHE A 150 35.01 -16.21 7.30
C PHE A 150 36.43 -15.72 7.01
N SER A 151 36.89 -16.04 5.82
CA SER A 151 38.15 -15.53 5.27
C SER A 151 37.86 -14.78 3.99
N PHE A 152 38.26 -13.52 3.94
CA PHE A 152 38.20 -12.74 2.71
C PHE A 152 39.49 -12.92 1.91
N THR A 153 39.31 -12.95 0.60
CA THR A 153 40.39 -12.88 -0.38
C THR A 153 40.30 -11.57 -1.12
N ALA A 154 41.40 -10.81 -1.13
CA ALA A 154 41.42 -9.54 -1.84
C ALA A 154 41.71 -9.78 -3.32
N GLU A 155 40.91 -9.19 -4.19
CA GLU A 155 41.15 -9.06 -5.63
C GLU A 155 40.99 -7.60 -6.05
N THR A 156 41.53 -7.25 -7.22
CA THR A 156 41.47 -5.86 -7.70
C THR A 156 40.69 -5.81 -9.00
N TYR A 157 39.63 -5.03 -9.04
CA TYR A 157 38.84 -4.76 -10.23
C TYR A 157 38.85 -3.26 -10.54
N GLN A 158 39.28 -2.87 -11.73
CA GLN A 158 39.40 -1.45 -12.16
C GLN A 158 40.06 -0.51 -11.15
N GLY A 159 41.03 -1.01 -10.38
CA GLY A 159 41.74 -0.23 -9.37
C GLY A 159 41.02 -0.10 -8.02
N VAL A 160 39.90 -0.79 -7.82
CA VAL A 160 39.19 -0.94 -6.56
C VAL A 160 39.47 -2.32 -5.99
N GLU A 161 39.78 -2.39 -4.69
CA GLU A 161 39.97 -3.66 -3.98
C GLU A 161 38.61 -4.22 -3.59
N ILE A 162 38.30 -5.44 -4.03
CA ILE A 162 37.13 -6.22 -3.67
C ILE A 162 37.55 -7.29 -2.67
N GLN A 163 36.86 -7.41 -1.57
CA GLN A 163 37.02 -8.49 -0.61
C GLN A 163 35.96 -9.55 -0.87
N THR A 164 36.38 -10.73 -1.33
CA THR A 164 35.53 -11.86 -1.69
C THR A 164 35.60 -12.96 -0.65
N ALA A 165 34.44 -13.56 -0.34
CA ALA A 165 34.29 -14.77 0.44
C ALA A 165 33.39 -15.77 -0.32
N ASP A 166 33.32 -17.02 0.14
CA ASP A 166 32.49 -18.07 -0.49
C ASP A 166 31.01 -17.69 -0.68
N THR A 167 30.53 -16.65 0.01
CA THR A 167 29.12 -16.32 0.14
C THR A 167 28.82 -14.85 -0.09
N GLY A 168 29.75 -14.08 -0.62
CA GLY A 168 29.55 -12.67 -0.92
C GLY A 168 30.83 -11.89 -1.09
N ALA A 169 30.68 -10.65 -1.51
CA ALA A 169 31.78 -9.73 -1.72
C ALA A 169 31.43 -8.32 -1.21
N TYR A 170 32.46 -7.55 -0.86
CA TYR A 170 32.28 -6.13 -0.62
C TYR A 170 33.45 -5.30 -1.14
N ALA A 171 33.18 -4.04 -1.42
CA ALA A 171 34.19 -3.04 -1.77
C ALA A 171 33.81 -1.67 -1.22
N PHE A 172 34.79 -0.79 -1.08
CA PHE A 172 34.56 0.62 -0.82
C PHE A 172 34.70 1.41 -2.13
N VAL A 173 33.62 2.01 -2.59
CA VAL A 173 33.55 2.86 -3.77
C VAL A 173 33.31 4.30 -3.33
N GLY A 174 34.35 5.12 -3.31
CA GLY A 174 34.29 6.46 -2.70
C GLY A 174 33.98 6.40 -1.20
N GLU A 175 32.87 7.04 -0.82
CA GLU A 175 32.32 7.04 0.56
C GLU A 175 31.23 5.99 0.76
N MET A 176 31.04 5.07 -0.18
CA MET A 176 30.05 4.01 -0.10
C MET A 176 30.71 2.65 0.15
N LEU A 177 30.18 1.88 1.06
CA LEU A 177 30.39 0.45 1.20
C LEU A 177 29.37 -0.26 0.31
N VAL A 178 29.85 -1.01 -0.64
CA VAL A 178 29.06 -1.84 -1.55
C VAL A 178 29.19 -3.29 -1.12
N VAL A 179 28.06 -3.97 -0.91
CA VAL A 179 28.02 -5.38 -0.51
C VAL A 179 27.08 -6.13 -1.45
N GLY A 180 27.54 -7.23 -2.01
CA GLY A 180 26.78 -8.10 -2.92
C GLY A 180 26.87 -9.56 -2.53
N GLU A 181 25.96 -10.37 -3.02
CA GLU A 181 26.01 -11.83 -2.91
C GLU A 181 27.16 -12.42 -3.73
N SER A 182 27.62 -11.67 -4.73
CA SER A 182 28.72 -12.05 -5.63
C SER A 182 29.65 -10.86 -5.89
N SER A 183 30.88 -11.14 -6.37
CA SER A 183 31.77 -10.09 -6.87
C SER A 183 31.16 -9.37 -8.09
N VAL A 184 30.38 -10.07 -8.91
CA VAL A 184 29.76 -9.50 -10.12
C VAL A 184 28.82 -8.34 -9.79
N GLY A 185 27.99 -8.47 -8.74
CA GLY A 185 27.16 -7.38 -8.26
C GLY A 185 27.99 -6.17 -7.82
N VAL A 186 29.07 -6.40 -7.04
CA VAL A 186 29.98 -5.33 -6.60
C VAL A 186 30.70 -4.69 -7.79
N GLU A 187 31.19 -5.49 -8.74
CA GLU A 187 31.84 -5.02 -9.96
C GLU A 187 30.93 -4.11 -10.79
N SER A 188 29.63 -4.43 -10.88
CA SER A 188 28.66 -3.62 -11.60
C SER A 188 28.53 -2.20 -11.04
N VAL A 189 28.61 -2.03 -9.72
CA VAL A 189 28.62 -0.72 -9.06
C VAL A 189 29.94 0.02 -9.31
N ILE A 190 31.07 -0.70 -9.33
CA ILE A 190 32.38 -0.14 -9.69
C ILE A 190 32.36 0.33 -11.15
N ASP A 191 31.74 -0.42 -12.06
CA ASP A 191 31.58 -0.02 -13.46
C ASP A 191 30.82 1.29 -13.59
N VAL A 192 29.76 1.49 -12.80
CA VAL A 192 29.01 2.76 -12.75
C VAL A 192 29.88 3.89 -12.25
N ASP A 193 30.65 3.71 -11.18
CA ASP A 193 31.62 4.70 -10.69
C ASP A 193 32.67 5.06 -11.77
N ARG A 194 33.00 4.13 -12.65
CA ARG A 194 33.91 4.32 -13.77
C ARG A 194 33.28 4.84 -15.06
N GLY A 195 31.97 5.10 -15.06
CA GLY A 195 31.27 5.77 -16.14
C GLY A 195 30.27 4.92 -16.92
N ALA A 196 29.96 3.71 -16.45
CA ALA A 196 28.81 2.96 -16.96
C ALA A 196 27.51 3.69 -16.60
N ALA A 197 26.40 3.31 -17.24
CA ALA A 197 25.12 3.94 -17.03
C ALA A 197 24.59 3.65 -15.61
N ALA A 198 24.16 4.71 -14.91
CA ALA A 198 23.55 4.64 -13.59
C ALA A 198 22.02 4.65 -13.66
N LEU A 199 21.36 4.08 -12.66
CA LEU A 199 19.91 4.11 -12.49
C LEU A 199 19.37 5.55 -12.46
N ALA A 200 20.05 6.46 -11.76
CA ALA A 200 19.70 7.89 -11.72
C ALA A 200 19.71 8.56 -13.11
N GLY A 201 20.38 7.95 -14.09
CA GLY A 201 20.40 8.41 -15.49
C GLY A 201 19.23 7.92 -16.33
N ARG A 202 18.49 6.89 -15.92
CA ARG A 202 17.31 6.36 -16.63
C ARG A 202 16.17 7.38 -16.65
N GLU A 203 15.53 7.53 -17.79
CA GLU A 203 14.45 8.52 -17.95
C GLU A 203 13.19 8.09 -17.18
N ASP A 204 12.83 6.81 -17.28
CA ASP A 204 11.69 6.21 -16.58
C ASP A 204 11.86 6.28 -15.05
N PHE A 205 13.06 5.95 -14.52
CA PHE A 205 13.35 6.15 -13.11
C PHE A 205 13.12 7.60 -12.67
N ARG A 206 13.65 8.57 -13.42
CA ARG A 206 13.50 9.99 -13.10
C ARG A 206 12.05 10.45 -13.18
N THR A 207 11.31 9.99 -14.19
CA THR A 207 9.88 10.33 -14.36
C THR A 207 9.04 9.78 -13.22
N THR A 208 9.27 8.53 -12.84
CA THR A 208 8.60 7.87 -11.72
C THR A 208 8.89 8.57 -10.40
N MET A 209 10.18 8.81 -10.10
CA MET A 209 10.59 9.45 -8.85
C MET A 209 10.17 10.92 -8.77
N ALA A 210 10.04 11.63 -9.90
CA ALA A 210 9.54 13.00 -9.94
C ALA A 210 8.05 13.11 -9.59
N GLY A 211 7.28 12.02 -9.70
CA GLY A 211 5.89 11.94 -9.25
C GLY A 211 5.74 11.79 -7.73
N LEU A 212 6.83 11.57 -7.00
CA LEU A 212 6.80 11.37 -5.55
C LEU A 212 7.14 12.67 -4.79
N PRO A 213 6.66 12.84 -3.55
CA PRO A 213 7.07 13.94 -2.69
C PRO A 213 8.59 13.97 -2.52
N ALA A 214 9.19 15.14 -2.72
CA ALA A 214 10.64 15.30 -2.69
C ALA A 214 11.26 15.12 -1.29
N ASP A 215 10.49 15.45 -0.24
CA ASP A 215 10.91 15.28 1.15
C ASP A 215 10.26 14.02 1.74
N HIS A 216 11.04 12.94 1.85
CA HIS A 216 10.57 11.64 2.29
C HIS A 216 11.63 10.91 3.13
N LEU A 217 11.21 9.91 3.89
CA LEU A 217 12.04 9.06 4.74
C LEU A 217 12.71 7.93 3.95
N ALA A 218 11.96 7.36 3.03
CA ALA A 218 12.40 6.26 2.18
C ALA A 218 11.71 6.34 0.83
N SER A 219 12.32 5.74 -0.17
CA SER A 219 11.75 5.61 -1.50
C SER A 219 12.03 4.24 -2.11
N ALA A 220 11.14 3.82 -2.99
CA ALA A 220 11.23 2.60 -3.74
C ALA A 220 10.96 2.86 -5.22
N PHE A 221 11.57 2.06 -6.07
CA PHE A 221 11.32 2.02 -7.51
C PHE A 221 11.29 0.56 -7.97
N VAL A 222 10.38 0.23 -8.87
CA VAL A 222 10.26 -1.09 -9.50
C VAL A 222 10.05 -0.92 -10.99
N ASP A 223 10.79 -1.68 -11.78
CA ASP A 223 10.58 -1.86 -13.21
C ASP A 223 9.52 -2.96 -13.40
N LEU A 224 8.26 -2.54 -13.55
CA LEU A 224 7.13 -3.44 -13.70
C LEU A 224 7.16 -4.18 -15.04
N GLY A 225 7.70 -3.54 -16.09
CA GLY A 225 7.86 -4.16 -17.40
C GLY A 225 8.79 -5.37 -17.33
N ALA A 226 9.99 -5.20 -16.76
CA ALA A 226 10.93 -6.29 -16.58
C ALA A 226 10.38 -7.41 -15.68
N LEU A 227 9.66 -7.05 -14.62
CA LEU A 227 9.03 -8.01 -13.71
C LEU A 227 7.89 -8.78 -14.41
N ALA A 228 7.07 -8.08 -15.18
CA ALA A 228 5.95 -8.65 -15.92
C ALA A 228 6.41 -9.64 -17.01
N GLU A 229 7.48 -9.30 -17.73
CA GLU A 229 8.12 -10.23 -18.69
C GLU A 229 8.61 -11.50 -18.00
N ALA A 230 9.25 -11.36 -16.84
CA ALA A 230 9.79 -12.49 -16.09
C ALA A 230 8.72 -13.42 -15.52
N THR A 231 7.61 -12.86 -15.07
CA THR A 231 6.51 -13.63 -14.45
C THR A 231 5.47 -14.11 -15.45
N GLY A 232 5.56 -13.70 -16.72
CA GLY A 232 4.58 -14.00 -17.76
C GLY A 232 3.24 -13.26 -17.58
N THR A 233 3.27 -12.12 -16.88
CA THR A 233 2.10 -11.26 -16.61
C THR A 233 2.12 -9.96 -17.43
N ALA A 234 2.88 -9.93 -18.52
CA ALA A 234 3.08 -8.74 -19.34
C ALA A 234 1.75 -8.13 -19.85
N ASP A 235 0.78 -8.96 -20.22
CA ASP A 235 -0.53 -8.49 -20.69
C ASP A 235 -1.35 -7.78 -19.60
N GLN A 236 -1.13 -8.10 -18.33
CA GLN A 236 -1.86 -7.53 -17.18
C GLN A 236 -1.28 -6.20 -16.69
N LEU A 237 0.03 -5.98 -16.90
CA LEU A 237 0.76 -4.80 -16.46
C LEU A 237 1.22 -3.90 -17.61
N SER A 238 0.72 -4.15 -18.82
CA SER A 238 1.18 -3.48 -20.04
C SER A 238 1.02 -1.96 -20.03
N ALA A 239 0.08 -1.43 -19.25
CA ALA A 239 -0.13 0.00 -19.09
C ALA A 239 0.96 0.70 -18.25
N PHE A 240 1.63 -0.04 -17.37
CA PHE A 240 2.60 0.51 -16.42
C PHE A 240 3.98 -0.07 -16.68
N SER A 241 4.93 0.77 -17.07
CA SER A 241 6.32 0.34 -17.24
C SER A 241 7.08 0.31 -15.91
N THR A 242 6.78 1.26 -15.03
CA THR A 242 7.46 1.45 -13.75
C THR A 242 6.50 1.90 -12.66
N ALA A 243 6.88 1.67 -11.40
CA ALA A 243 6.20 2.23 -10.24
C ALA A 243 7.21 2.71 -9.19
N GLY A 244 6.84 3.74 -8.46
CA GLY A 244 7.62 4.26 -7.35
C GLY A 244 6.75 4.47 -6.13
N ALA A 245 7.38 4.48 -4.95
CA ALA A 245 6.73 4.82 -3.70
C ALA A 245 7.66 5.62 -2.80
N ALA A 246 7.09 6.48 -1.96
CA ALA A 246 7.80 7.24 -0.95
C ALA A 246 7.05 7.20 0.39
N LEU A 247 7.80 7.08 1.48
CA LEU A 247 7.29 7.12 2.83
C LEU A 247 7.57 8.47 3.46
N ILE A 248 6.57 9.08 4.05
CA ILE A 248 6.61 10.44 4.59
C ILE A 248 6.07 10.43 6.02
N ALA A 249 6.77 11.09 6.95
CA ALA A 249 6.21 11.42 8.25
C ALA A 249 5.45 12.75 8.16
N GLU A 250 4.17 12.69 8.39
CA GLU A 250 3.30 13.84 8.57
C GLU A 250 3.13 14.15 10.05
N ARG A 251 2.55 15.31 10.42
CA ARG A 251 2.38 15.68 11.83
C ARG A 251 1.58 14.65 12.62
N ASP A 252 0.52 14.13 12.04
CA ASP A 252 -0.48 13.30 12.71
C ASP A 252 -0.54 11.88 12.18
N GLY A 253 0.48 11.45 11.41
CA GLY A 253 0.52 10.11 10.84
C GLY A 253 1.68 9.86 9.91
N ILE A 254 1.66 8.68 9.31
CA ILE A 254 2.61 8.25 8.28
C ILE A 254 1.86 8.09 6.98
N ARG A 255 2.41 8.63 5.90
CA ARG A 255 1.88 8.53 4.55
C ARG A 255 2.83 7.75 3.65
N LEU A 256 2.29 6.76 2.95
CA LEU A 256 2.92 6.11 1.81
C LEU A 256 2.30 6.69 0.53
N SER A 257 3.09 7.35 -0.28
CA SER A 257 2.67 7.88 -1.57
C SER A 257 3.27 7.06 -2.69
N GLY A 258 2.46 6.66 -3.67
CA GLY A 258 2.92 5.93 -4.84
C GLY A 258 2.65 6.69 -6.13
N SER A 259 3.45 6.40 -7.16
CA SER A 259 3.32 6.95 -8.51
C SER A 259 3.69 5.88 -9.54
N ALA A 260 2.80 5.65 -10.50
CA ALA A 260 3.03 4.75 -11.63
C ALA A 260 2.68 5.50 -12.92
N PRO A 261 3.69 6.02 -13.64
CA PRO A 261 3.49 6.64 -14.94
C PRO A 261 2.93 5.66 -15.96
N PHE A 262 2.03 6.11 -16.83
CA PHE A 262 1.50 5.33 -17.94
C PHE A 262 1.43 6.14 -19.21
N GLU A 263 1.52 5.46 -20.35
CA GLU A 263 1.29 6.08 -21.65
C GLU A 263 -0.15 5.82 -22.08
N ILE A 264 -0.89 6.89 -22.38
CA ILE A 264 -2.28 6.77 -22.87
C ILE A 264 -2.24 6.33 -24.32
N ASP A 265 -2.36 5.04 -24.57
CA ASP A 265 -2.85 4.49 -25.81
C ASP A 265 -4.27 3.93 -25.59
N ASP A 266 -4.96 3.55 -26.67
CA ASP A 266 -6.36 3.08 -26.58
C ASP A 266 -6.55 1.83 -25.70
N ALA A 267 -5.51 1.02 -25.51
CA ALA A 267 -5.52 -0.17 -24.66
C ALA A 267 -5.22 0.18 -23.19
N SER A 268 -4.29 1.11 -22.95
CA SER A 268 -3.92 1.59 -21.62
C SER A 268 -5.04 2.41 -20.97
N ALA A 269 -5.81 3.15 -21.75
CA ALA A 269 -6.95 3.91 -21.25
C ALA A 269 -8.02 3.01 -20.62
N SER A 270 -8.27 1.82 -21.19
CA SER A 270 -9.20 0.84 -20.62
C SER A 270 -8.66 0.23 -19.32
N SER A 271 -7.37 -0.13 -19.29
CA SER A 271 -6.74 -0.69 -18.08
C SER A 271 -6.64 0.34 -16.94
N ALA A 272 -6.35 1.60 -17.29
CA ALA A 272 -6.31 2.69 -16.31
C ALA A 272 -7.72 3.02 -15.77
N ALA A 273 -8.76 2.94 -16.62
CA ALA A 273 -10.15 3.08 -16.18
C ALA A 273 -10.55 1.98 -15.18
N GLY A 274 -10.01 0.76 -15.32
CA GLY A 274 -10.23 -0.34 -14.38
C GLY A 274 -9.65 -0.10 -12.97
N PHE A 275 -8.72 0.85 -12.79
CA PHE A 275 -8.25 1.28 -11.48
C PHE A 275 -9.11 2.40 -10.84
N GLY A 276 -10.28 2.68 -11.40
CA GLY A 276 -11.23 3.64 -10.82
C GLY A 276 -10.74 5.07 -10.90
N LEU A 277 -10.45 5.53 -12.13
CA LEU A 277 -9.99 6.89 -12.39
C LEU A 277 -11.07 7.93 -12.11
N GLY A 278 -11.33 8.21 -10.83
CA GLY A 278 -12.07 9.38 -10.40
C GLY A 278 -11.12 10.52 -10.07
N GLY A 279 -11.24 11.65 -10.77
CA GLY A 279 -10.50 12.87 -10.40
C GLY A 279 -11.16 13.65 -9.26
N GLU A 280 -12.34 13.23 -8.82
CA GLU A 280 -13.15 13.92 -7.80
C GLU A 280 -13.28 13.07 -6.54
N PRO A 281 -13.40 13.70 -5.36
CA PRO A 281 -13.72 12.98 -4.13
C PRO A 281 -15.13 12.40 -4.17
N SER A 282 -15.35 11.24 -3.56
CA SER A 282 -16.68 10.66 -3.48
C SER A 282 -17.62 11.54 -2.68
N SER A 283 -18.86 11.62 -3.14
CA SER A 283 -19.95 12.26 -2.42
C SER A 283 -20.85 11.24 -1.69
N LEU A 284 -20.57 9.94 -1.81
CA LEU A 284 -21.31 8.91 -1.09
C LEU A 284 -21.06 8.97 0.43
N VAL A 285 -19.90 9.47 0.83
CA VAL A 285 -19.57 9.66 2.26
C VAL A 285 -20.50 10.66 2.97
N ASP A 286 -21.23 11.51 2.23
CA ASP A 286 -22.26 12.40 2.77
C ASP A 286 -23.58 11.67 3.08
N TRP A 287 -23.66 10.38 2.76
CA TRP A 287 -24.77 9.48 3.04
C TRP A 287 -24.43 8.41 4.07
N MET A 288 -23.15 8.16 4.32
CA MET A 288 -22.68 7.19 5.31
C MET A 288 -22.83 7.78 6.71
N PRO A 289 -23.36 7.05 7.69
CA PRO A 289 -23.48 7.54 9.07
C PRO A 289 -22.12 7.98 9.66
N GLU A 290 -22.14 8.99 10.54
CA GLU A 290 -20.93 9.54 11.20
C GLU A 290 -20.15 8.48 12.01
N ASP A 291 -20.84 7.45 12.53
CA ASP A 291 -20.30 6.33 13.28
C ASP A 291 -19.84 5.14 12.39
N THR A 292 -19.69 5.36 11.10
CA THR A 292 -19.11 4.37 10.16
C THR A 292 -17.69 4.01 10.59
N ILE A 293 -17.46 2.73 10.82
CA ILE A 293 -16.17 2.16 11.28
C ILE A 293 -15.24 1.90 10.10
N ALA A 294 -15.81 1.46 8.97
CA ALA A 294 -15.05 1.22 7.76
C ALA A 294 -15.87 1.63 6.53
N GLU A 295 -15.19 2.23 5.59
CA GLU A 295 -15.74 2.68 4.32
C GLU A 295 -14.83 2.21 3.18
N LEU A 296 -15.45 1.89 2.05
CA LEU A 296 -14.80 1.64 0.77
C LEU A 296 -15.63 2.27 -0.34
N VAL A 297 -15.04 3.14 -1.12
CA VAL A 297 -15.67 3.66 -2.35
C VAL A 297 -14.83 3.27 -3.56
N ILE A 298 -15.50 2.75 -4.57
CA ILE A 298 -14.92 2.33 -5.85
C ILE A 298 -15.65 3.08 -6.96
N PHE A 299 -14.87 3.70 -7.83
CA PHE A 299 -15.36 4.31 -9.08
C PHE A 299 -15.23 3.31 -10.23
N GLY A 300 -16.22 3.31 -11.14
CA GLY A 300 -16.17 2.53 -12.37
C GLY A 300 -16.10 1.01 -12.16
N LEU A 301 -16.72 0.49 -11.08
CA LEU A 301 -16.66 -0.93 -10.75
C LEU A 301 -17.14 -1.82 -11.91
N ARG A 302 -18.13 -1.37 -12.69
CA ARG A 302 -18.58 -2.07 -13.89
C ARG A 302 -17.44 -2.30 -14.87
N GLN A 303 -16.71 -1.23 -15.24
CA GLN A 303 -15.58 -1.32 -16.16
C GLN A 303 -14.47 -2.22 -15.61
N THR A 304 -14.16 -2.09 -14.31
CA THR A 304 -13.18 -2.97 -13.64
C THR A 304 -13.55 -4.44 -13.74
N LEU A 305 -14.84 -4.77 -13.60
CA LEU A 305 -15.32 -6.15 -13.73
C LEU A 305 -15.25 -6.66 -15.18
N GLU A 306 -15.63 -5.83 -16.14
CA GLU A 306 -15.55 -6.15 -17.58
C GLU A 306 -14.08 -6.39 -18.00
N ASP A 307 -13.16 -5.49 -17.61
CA ASP A 307 -11.72 -5.62 -17.89
C ASP A 307 -11.10 -6.85 -17.20
N ALA A 308 -11.50 -7.15 -15.96
CA ALA A 308 -11.05 -8.34 -15.25
C ALA A 308 -11.54 -9.64 -15.91
N GLU A 309 -12.73 -9.65 -16.47
CA GLU A 309 -13.28 -10.77 -17.22
C GLU A 309 -12.51 -10.99 -18.54
N ASP A 310 -12.21 -9.93 -19.28
CA ASP A 310 -11.42 -9.98 -20.52
C ASP A 310 -9.98 -10.45 -20.25
N ALA A 311 -9.37 -9.95 -19.18
CA ALA A 311 -8.04 -10.40 -18.73
C ALA A 311 -8.06 -11.88 -18.31
N ALA A 312 -9.10 -12.31 -17.57
CA ALA A 312 -9.27 -13.70 -17.18
C ALA A 312 -9.44 -14.61 -18.40
N ALA A 313 -10.21 -14.18 -19.42
CA ALA A 313 -10.39 -14.96 -20.65
C ALA A 313 -9.08 -15.18 -21.42
N SER A 314 -8.12 -14.27 -21.27
CA SER A 314 -6.79 -14.31 -21.91
C SER A 314 -5.74 -15.10 -21.11
N ALA A 315 -6.00 -15.40 -19.84
CA ALA A 315 -5.07 -16.10 -18.95
C ALA A 315 -4.99 -17.62 -19.24
N PRO A 316 -3.85 -18.30 -18.95
CA PRO A 316 -3.69 -19.73 -19.17
C PRO A 316 -4.74 -20.61 -18.45
N ASP A 317 -5.23 -20.18 -17.29
CA ASP A 317 -6.30 -20.86 -16.51
C ASP A 317 -7.64 -20.13 -16.61
N GLY A 318 -7.80 -19.23 -17.57
CA GLY A 318 -8.95 -18.33 -17.73
C GLY A 318 -10.28 -19.04 -17.95
N GLU A 319 -10.28 -20.20 -18.59
CA GLU A 319 -11.50 -21.01 -18.79
C GLU A 319 -12.17 -21.39 -17.45
N GLN A 320 -11.45 -21.54 -16.37
CA GLN A 320 -12.03 -21.86 -15.05
C GLN A 320 -12.72 -20.62 -14.45
N ILE A 321 -12.12 -19.44 -14.60
CA ILE A 321 -12.65 -18.18 -14.07
C ILE A 321 -13.89 -17.78 -14.87
N THR A 322 -13.82 -17.76 -16.18
CA THR A 322 -14.96 -17.43 -17.05
C THR A 322 -16.12 -18.42 -16.87
N SER A 323 -15.84 -19.72 -16.73
CA SER A 323 -16.86 -20.75 -16.41
C SER A 323 -17.49 -20.52 -15.03
N ALA A 324 -16.75 -20.03 -14.04
CA ALA A 324 -17.32 -19.69 -12.74
C ALA A 324 -18.24 -18.48 -12.84
N LEU A 325 -17.86 -17.44 -13.57
CA LEU A 325 -18.68 -16.26 -13.84
C LEU A 325 -19.95 -16.62 -14.62
N ASP A 326 -19.85 -17.45 -15.65
CA ASP A 326 -21.00 -17.97 -16.38
C ASP A 326 -21.95 -18.77 -15.49
N THR A 327 -21.40 -19.52 -14.53
CA THR A 327 -22.19 -20.24 -13.54
C THR A 327 -22.96 -19.28 -12.63
N VAL A 328 -22.33 -18.19 -12.19
CA VAL A 328 -22.98 -17.15 -11.37
C VAL A 328 -24.09 -16.47 -12.18
N ARG A 329 -23.82 -16.10 -13.44
CA ARG A 329 -24.84 -15.52 -14.35
C ARG A 329 -26.01 -16.47 -14.56
N ALA A 330 -25.71 -17.74 -14.80
CA ALA A 330 -26.74 -18.78 -14.97
C ALA A 330 -27.58 -18.97 -13.68
N LEU A 331 -26.95 -19.00 -12.51
CA LEU A 331 -27.67 -19.12 -11.23
C LEU A 331 -28.57 -17.91 -10.98
N ALA A 332 -28.09 -16.69 -11.25
CA ALA A 332 -28.90 -15.48 -11.13
C ALA A 332 -30.11 -15.52 -12.08
N SER A 333 -29.88 -15.91 -13.34
CA SER A 333 -30.91 -15.98 -14.35
C SER A 333 -31.94 -17.09 -14.08
N PHE A 334 -31.49 -18.34 -13.80
CA PHE A 334 -32.40 -19.47 -13.55
C PHE A 334 -33.02 -19.45 -12.15
N GLY A 335 -32.27 -18.98 -11.14
CA GLY A 335 -32.76 -18.96 -9.74
C GLY A 335 -33.70 -17.80 -9.46
N PHE A 336 -33.39 -16.61 -9.97
CA PHE A 336 -34.10 -15.37 -9.64
C PHE A 336 -34.63 -14.62 -10.87
N GLY A 337 -34.32 -15.08 -12.07
CA GLY A 337 -34.69 -14.40 -13.32
C GLY A 337 -33.93 -13.09 -13.54
N ILE A 338 -32.83 -12.85 -12.84
CA ILE A 338 -32.01 -11.63 -12.89
C ILE A 338 -30.95 -11.79 -13.98
N ASP A 339 -30.89 -10.83 -14.88
CA ASP A 339 -29.83 -10.67 -15.86
C ASP A 339 -28.75 -9.74 -15.28
N ILE A 340 -27.58 -10.30 -14.93
CA ILE A 340 -26.52 -9.53 -14.27
C ILE A 340 -26.09 -8.35 -15.16
N ASP A 341 -25.91 -8.58 -16.45
CA ASP A 341 -25.38 -7.58 -17.38
C ASP A 341 -26.41 -6.45 -17.65
N ALA A 342 -27.69 -6.79 -17.74
CA ALA A 342 -28.74 -5.84 -18.03
C ALA A 342 -29.36 -5.17 -16.78
N ASP A 343 -29.34 -5.87 -15.63
CA ASP A 343 -30.07 -5.41 -14.45
C ASP A 343 -29.16 -4.97 -13.30
N LEU A 344 -27.92 -5.48 -13.19
CA LEU A 344 -27.01 -5.15 -12.10
C LEU A 344 -25.82 -4.28 -12.53
N LEU A 345 -25.14 -4.60 -13.64
CA LEU A 345 -23.97 -3.81 -14.06
C LEU A 345 -24.27 -2.32 -14.29
N PRO A 346 -25.45 -1.90 -14.79
CA PRO A 346 -25.76 -0.46 -14.90
C PRO A 346 -25.86 0.27 -13.56
N LEU A 347 -25.98 -0.44 -12.44
CA LEU A 347 -25.98 0.14 -11.11
C LEU A 347 -24.59 0.48 -10.60
N LEU A 348 -23.53 -0.10 -11.24
CA LEU A 348 -22.13 -0.10 -10.79
C LEU A 348 -21.21 0.78 -11.69
N ASP A 349 -21.79 1.58 -12.58
CA ASP A 349 -21.04 2.26 -13.63
C ASP A 349 -20.31 3.54 -13.20
N ARG A 350 -20.65 4.12 -12.03
CA ARG A 350 -19.99 5.33 -11.54
C ARG A 350 -19.39 5.15 -10.15
N GLU A 351 -20.19 5.28 -9.07
CA GLU A 351 -19.70 5.19 -7.68
C GLU A 351 -20.42 4.07 -6.93
N VAL A 352 -19.65 3.20 -6.29
CA VAL A 352 -20.14 2.16 -5.39
C VAL A 352 -19.47 2.36 -4.04
N GLY A 353 -20.27 2.62 -3.01
CA GLY A 353 -19.80 2.80 -1.64
C GLY A 353 -20.27 1.66 -0.74
N ILE A 354 -19.42 1.21 0.16
CA ILE A 354 -19.74 0.25 1.21
C ILE A 354 -19.39 0.91 2.54
N ALA A 355 -20.35 0.96 3.45
CA ALA A 355 -20.16 1.46 4.81
C ALA A 355 -20.48 0.37 5.83
N LEU A 356 -19.61 0.17 6.82
CA LEU A 356 -19.81 -0.71 7.96
C LEU A 356 -19.87 0.12 9.24
N SER A 357 -20.98 0.04 9.97
CA SER A 357 -21.21 0.81 11.19
C SER A 357 -21.11 -0.04 12.47
N GLY A 358 -20.86 -1.34 12.37
CA GLY A 358 -20.69 -2.22 13.52
C GLY A 358 -21.10 -3.65 13.25
N LEU A 359 -21.02 -4.50 14.29
CA LEU A 359 -21.49 -5.87 14.27
C LEU A 359 -22.78 -5.95 15.12
N GLY A 360 -23.92 -5.68 14.50
CA GLY A 360 -25.24 -5.71 15.13
C GLY A 360 -25.80 -7.13 15.29
N GLY A 361 -25.09 -8.04 15.97
CA GLY A 361 -25.53 -9.43 16.17
C GLY A 361 -24.80 -10.42 15.27
N ALA A 362 -25.52 -11.25 14.49
CA ALA A 362 -24.91 -12.28 13.62
C ALA A 362 -24.39 -11.73 12.28
N LEU A 363 -24.82 -10.57 11.86
CA LEU A 363 -24.45 -9.90 10.62
C LEU A 363 -23.91 -8.49 10.92
N PRO A 364 -22.96 -7.99 10.12
CA PRO A 364 -22.54 -6.60 10.22
C PRO A 364 -23.69 -5.65 9.88
N SER A 365 -23.79 -4.54 10.60
CA SER A 365 -24.65 -3.41 10.27
C SER A 365 -23.91 -2.53 9.25
N GLY A 366 -24.59 -2.12 8.19
CA GLY A 366 -23.97 -1.27 7.18
C GLY A 366 -24.83 -1.10 5.92
N GLN A 367 -24.31 -0.31 5.01
CA GLN A 367 -24.98 0.07 3.79
C GLN A 367 -24.12 -0.16 2.56
N ILE A 368 -24.79 -0.45 1.44
CA ILE A 368 -24.21 -0.32 0.10
C ILE A 368 -24.90 0.86 -0.56
N LEU A 369 -24.12 1.80 -1.03
CA LEU A 369 -24.57 3.01 -1.69
C LEU A 369 -24.13 2.99 -3.14
N LEU A 370 -25.05 3.28 -4.05
CA LEU A 370 -24.76 3.28 -5.48
C LEU A 370 -25.16 4.64 -6.04
N ARG A 371 -24.25 5.26 -6.76
CA ARG A 371 -24.52 6.46 -7.56
C ARG A 371 -24.21 6.15 -9.01
N PRO A 372 -25.21 5.68 -9.77
CA PRO A 372 -25.06 5.37 -11.19
C PRO A 372 -24.88 6.63 -12.04
N GLU A 373 -24.33 6.48 -13.24
CA GLU A 373 -24.20 7.56 -14.21
C GLU A 373 -25.58 8.03 -14.73
N ASP A 374 -26.49 7.08 -14.97
CA ASP A 374 -27.89 7.33 -15.34
C ASP A 374 -28.83 6.85 -14.23
N PRO A 375 -29.25 7.75 -13.32
CA PRO A 375 -30.12 7.40 -12.19
C PRO A 375 -31.50 6.85 -12.63
N GLU A 376 -32.07 7.35 -13.73
CA GLU A 376 -33.40 6.91 -14.21
C GLU A 376 -33.33 5.48 -14.76
N ALA A 377 -32.30 5.17 -15.54
CA ALA A 377 -32.09 3.82 -16.06
C ALA A 377 -31.77 2.82 -14.93
N ALA A 378 -31.00 3.23 -13.92
CA ALA A 378 -30.67 2.43 -12.76
C ALA A 378 -31.90 2.15 -11.88
N GLU A 379 -32.72 3.15 -11.61
CA GLU A 379 -33.97 2.95 -10.87
C GLU A 379 -34.90 1.97 -11.62
N ALA A 380 -35.02 2.10 -12.94
CA ALA A 380 -35.79 1.16 -13.77
C ALA A 380 -35.21 -0.27 -13.72
N ALA A 381 -33.87 -0.42 -13.66
CA ALA A 381 -33.22 -1.71 -13.49
C ALA A 381 -33.49 -2.31 -12.09
N LEU A 382 -33.40 -1.49 -11.05
CA LEU A 382 -33.71 -1.90 -9.67
C LEU A 382 -35.16 -2.38 -9.54
N VAL A 383 -36.12 -1.64 -10.11
CA VAL A 383 -37.54 -2.05 -10.12
C VAL A 383 -37.72 -3.41 -10.80
N ARG A 384 -37.04 -3.65 -11.94
CA ARG A 384 -37.11 -4.97 -12.61
C ARG A 384 -36.56 -6.09 -11.74
N VAL A 385 -35.46 -5.85 -11.00
CA VAL A 385 -34.89 -6.82 -10.04
C VAL A 385 -35.90 -7.13 -8.93
N VAL A 386 -36.49 -6.10 -8.34
CA VAL A 386 -37.51 -6.23 -7.28
C VAL A 386 -38.71 -7.03 -7.77
N ASP A 387 -39.29 -6.68 -8.92
CA ASP A 387 -40.43 -7.39 -9.52
C ASP A 387 -40.14 -8.88 -9.72
N ARG A 388 -38.91 -9.23 -10.15
CA ARG A 388 -38.49 -10.63 -10.33
C ARG A 388 -38.35 -11.35 -8.99
N LEU A 389 -37.76 -10.71 -7.98
CA LEU A 389 -37.68 -11.28 -6.63
C LEU A 389 -39.06 -11.53 -6.05
N VAL A 390 -39.99 -10.61 -6.19
CA VAL A 390 -41.39 -10.78 -5.77
C VAL A 390 -42.06 -11.91 -6.54
N ALA A 391 -41.85 -12.01 -7.85
CA ALA A 391 -42.38 -13.10 -8.68
C ALA A 391 -41.82 -14.49 -8.27
N THR A 392 -40.62 -14.56 -7.70
CA THR A 392 -40.01 -15.78 -7.16
C THR A 392 -40.37 -16.08 -5.72
N GLY A 393 -41.19 -15.22 -5.07
CA GLY A 393 -41.77 -15.47 -3.75
C GLY A 393 -41.22 -14.58 -2.62
N ALA A 394 -40.49 -13.53 -2.92
CA ALA A 394 -40.18 -12.50 -1.95
C ALA A 394 -41.47 -11.73 -1.58
N SER A 395 -41.61 -11.32 -0.32
CA SER A 395 -42.67 -10.39 0.08
C SER A 395 -42.11 -8.99 0.20
N GLU A 396 -42.90 -8.02 -0.28
CA GLU A 396 -42.56 -6.61 -0.28
C GLU A 396 -43.43 -5.85 0.74
N ARG A 397 -42.83 -4.91 1.46
CA ARG A 397 -43.51 -3.91 2.29
C ARG A 397 -42.78 -2.57 2.18
N THR A 398 -43.50 -1.49 2.43
CA THR A 398 -42.93 -0.14 2.46
C THR A 398 -43.05 0.48 3.83
N GLU A 399 -42.06 1.30 4.20
CA GLU A 399 -42.01 2.06 5.45
C GLU A 399 -41.65 3.52 5.14
N GLU A 400 -42.14 4.46 5.96
CA GLU A 400 -41.72 5.86 5.84
C GLU A 400 -40.32 6.04 6.44
N GLY A 401 -39.37 6.55 5.63
CA GLY A 401 -38.03 6.91 6.06
C GLY A 401 -37.78 8.41 6.04
N PRO A 402 -36.59 8.86 6.53
CA PRO A 402 -36.21 10.27 6.53
C PRO A 402 -36.05 10.82 5.09
N GLY A 403 -37.14 11.38 4.55
CA GLY A 403 -37.17 12.05 3.24
C GLY A 403 -37.27 11.13 2.03
N ALA A 404 -37.47 9.83 2.22
CA ALA A 404 -37.76 8.86 1.17
C ALA A 404 -38.53 7.68 1.73
N GLU A 405 -39.26 6.96 0.88
CA GLU A 405 -39.87 5.68 1.21
C GLU A 405 -38.84 4.58 1.23
N ILE A 406 -38.86 3.68 2.20
CA ILE A 406 -37.98 2.52 2.31
C ILE A 406 -38.78 1.28 1.90
N THR A 407 -38.32 0.59 0.88
CA THR A 407 -38.89 -0.69 0.47
C THR A 407 -38.10 -1.83 1.12
N VAL A 408 -38.80 -2.75 1.77
CA VAL A 408 -38.23 -3.92 2.43
C VAL A 408 -38.68 -5.19 1.74
N LEU A 409 -37.74 -5.99 1.30
CA LEU A 409 -37.94 -7.31 0.68
C LEU A 409 -37.56 -8.40 1.67
N SER A 410 -38.53 -9.26 2.04
CA SER A 410 -38.26 -10.45 2.83
C SER A 410 -38.10 -11.63 1.88
N ILE A 411 -36.88 -12.19 1.79
CA ILE A 411 -36.50 -13.28 0.90
C ILE A 411 -36.29 -14.54 1.75
N SER A 412 -37.01 -15.62 1.43
CA SER A 412 -36.90 -16.89 2.16
C SER A 412 -35.44 -17.40 2.15
N GLN A 413 -34.92 -17.75 3.32
CA GLN A 413 -33.56 -18.25 3.56
C GLN A 413 -32.42 -17.21 3.44
N VAL A 414 -32.67 -16.01 2.92
CA VAL A 414 -31.70 -14.91 2.84
C VAL A 414 -31.89 -13.93 3.99
N GLY A 415 -33.15 -13.57 4.28
CA GLY A 415 -33.48 -12.57 5.28
C GLY A 415 -34.16 -11.35 4.66
N GLU A 416 -34.07 -10.21 5.33
CA GLU A 416 -34.57 -8.94 4.84
C GLU A 416 -33.46 -8.18 4.13
N ILE A 417 -33.82 -7.54 3.00
CA ILE A 417 -33.03 -6.55 2.29
C ILE A 417 -33.91 -5.32 2.14
N ALA A 418 -33.39 -4.17 2.50
CA ALA A 418 -34.11 -2.92 2.34
C ALA A 418 -33.39 -2.00 1.36
N TYR A 419 -34.16 -1.14 0.67
CA TYR A 419 -33.57 -0.11 -0.17
C TYR A 419 -34.41 1.18 -0.16
N ALA A 420 -33.76 2.28 -0.49
CA ALA A 420 -34.38 3.56 -0.82
C ALA A 420 -33.65 4.22 -1.98
N VAL A 421 -34.35 5.07 -2.72
CA VAL A 421 -33.75 5.91 -3.77
C VAL A 421 -34.02 7.36 -3.43
N ARG A 422 -32.96 8.17 -3.37
CA ARG A 422 -33.07 9.60 -3.10
C ARG A 422 -31.94 10.38 -3.74
N ASP A 423 -32.26 11.48 -4.40
CA ASP A 423 -31.30 12.40 -5.04
C ASP A 423 -30.30 11.68 -5.97
N GLY A 424 -30.74 10.62 -6.68
CA GLY A 424 -29.94 9.82 -7.59
C GLY A 424 -28.99 8.82 -6.91
N VAL A 425 -29.11 8.63 -5.59
CA VAL A 425 -28.39 7.60 -4.82
C VAL A 425 -29.35 6.47 -4.46
N ILE A 426 -28.93 5.23 -4.74
CA ILE A 426 -29.58 4.02 -4.30
C ILE A 426 -28.87 3.55 -3.03
N ILE A 427 -29.63 3.38 -1.96
CA ILE A 427 -29.15 2.93 -0.65
C ILE A 427 -29.71 1.54 -0.41
N LEU A 428 -28.84 0.58 -0.11
CA LEU A 428 -29.16 -0.81 0.21
C LEU A 428 -28.70 -1.13 1.64
N GLY A 429 -29.49 -1.90 2.39
CA GLY A 429 -29.14 -2.37 3.74
C GLY A 429 -29.72 -3.75 4.03
N LEU A 430 -29.22 -4.39 5.09
CA LEU A 430 -29.75 -5.69 5.56
C LEU A 430 -31.04 -5.56 6.34
N GLY A 431 -31.58 -4.36 6.44
CA GLY A 431 -32.87 -4.03 7.06
C GLY A 431 -33.21 -2.57 6.88
N ALA A 432 -34.45 -2.19 7.20
CA ALA A 432 -34.90 -0.81 7.09
C ALA A 432 -34.09 0.15 7.99
N GLU A 433 -33.54 -0.34 9.10
CA GLU A 433 -32.74 0.46 10.04
C GLU A 433 -31.45 0.97 9.39
N ASP A 434 -30.74 0.12 8.62
CA ASP A 434 -29.52 0.51 7.92
C ASP A 434 -29.77 1.60 6.87
N VAL A 435 -30.85 1.44 6.08
CA VAL A 435 -31.25 2.42 5.05
C VAL A 435 -31.71 3.72 5.71
N SER A 436 -32.49 3.63 6.80
CA SER A 436 -32.93 4.80 7.56
C SER A 436 -31.76 5.57 8.16
N ALA A 437 -30.72 4.88 8.65
CA ALA A 437 -29.52 5.52 9.20
C ALA A 437 -28.79 6.37 8.13
N ALA A 438 -28.63 5.85 6.91
CA ALA A 438 -28.02 6.58 5.81
C ALA A 438 -28.88 7.81 5.39
N LEU A 439 -30.20 7.63 5.23
CA LEU A 439 -31.11 8.74 4.94
C LEU A 439 -31.08 9.83 6.02
N GLN A 440 -30.99 9.43 7.30
CA GLN A 440 -30.92 10.34 8.43
C GLN A 440 -29.58 11.08 8.47
N ALA A 441 -28.45 10.38 8.25
CA ALA A 441 -27.13 10.98 8.21
C ALA A 441 -27.07 12.11 7.17
N HIS A 442 -27.60 11.84 5.97
CA HIS A 442 -27.67 12.83 4.90
C HIS A 442 -28.62 14.00 5.25
N ALA A 443 -29.82 13.71 5.80
CA ALA A 443 -30.81 14.73 6.12
C ALA A 443 -30.35 15.68 7.23
N ASP A 444 -29.64 15.17 8.23
CA ASP A 444 -29.13 15.93 9.38
C ASP A 444 -27.76 16.59 9.13
N GLY A 445 -27.08 16.25 8.03
CA GLY A 445 -25.70 16.68 7.75
C GLY A 445 -24.69 16.10 8.76
N ARG A 446 -25.00 14.94 9.35
CA ARG A 446 -24.13 14.20 10.28
C ARG A 446 -23.71 12.89 9.63
N ALA A 447 -22.88 13.03 8.60
CA ALA A 447 -22.35 11.94 7.82
C ALA A 447 -20.84 11.79 8.04
N LEU A 448 -20.29 10.65 7.62
CA LEU A 448 -18.86 10.31 7.70
C LEU A 448 -17.97 11.40 7.13
N GLY A 449 -18.36 11.96 5.96
CA GLY A 449 -17.60 13.03 5.31
C GLY A 449 -17.43 14.29 6.15
N GLY A 450 -18.28 14.51 7.16
CA GLY A 450 -18.20 15.62 8.12
C GLY A 450 -17.55 15.25 9.46
N SER A 451 -17.13 14.00 9.68
CA SER A 451 -16.50 13.58 10.93
C SER A 451 -15.04 14.07 11.02
N ASP A 452 -14.64 14.49 12.23
CA ASP A 452 -13.29 15.00 12.48
C ASP A 452 -12.22 13.95 12.17
N ARG A 453 -12.46 12.69 12.52
CA ARG A 453 -11.52 11.58 12.29
C ARG A 453 -11.31 11.30 10.81
N TYR A 454 -12.39 11.23 10.03
CA TYR A 454 -12.32 11.07 8.59
C TYR A 454 -11.58 12.24 7.93
N ALA A 455 -11.92 13.47 8.30
CA ALA A 455 -11.28 14.68 7.79
C ALA A 455 -9.77 14.70 8.11
N GLN A 456 -9.37 14.39 9.36
CA GLN A 456 -7.97 14.29 9.76
C GLN A 456 -7.21 13.24 8.94
N THR A 457 -7.82 12.07 8.69
CA THR A 457 -7.19 11.01 7.92
C THR A 457 -6.82 11.47 6.52
N PHE A 458 -7.75 12.12 5.82
CA PHE A 458 -7.51 12.59 4.46
C PHE A 458 -6.73 13.92 4.40
N GLU A 459 -6.67 14.70 5.49
CA GLU A 459 -5.70 15.79 5.62
C GLU A 459 -4.26 15.26 5.62
N VAL A 460 -3.99 14.17 6.33
CA VAL A 460 -2.68 13.49 6.32
C VAL A 460 -2.39 12.87 4.95
N ALA A 461 -3.38 12.35 4.23
CA ALA A 461 -3.22 11.89 2.86
C ALA A 461 -2.82 13.01 1.89
N GLY A 462 -3.21 14.25 2.18
CA GLY A 462 -2.94 15.44 1.39
C GLY A 462 -3.90 15.67 0.23
N GLU A 463 -4.56 14.65 -0.26
CA GLU A 463 -5.57 14.73 -1.31
C GLU A 463 -6.59 13.61 -1.12
N ARG A 464 -7.83 13.88 -1.48
CA ARG A 464 -8.91 12.91 -1.51
C ARG A 464 -9.52 12.90 -2.91
N ALA A 465 -9.32 11.82 -3.64
CA ALA A 465 -9.83 11.65 -5.01
C ALA A 465 -9.78 10.19 -5.46
N GLY A 466 -10.65 9.81 -6.39
CA GLY A 466 -10.70 8.46 -6.93
C GLY A 466 -11.19 7.43 -5.92
N ASN A 467 -10.74 6.19 -6.08
CA ASN A 467 -11.06 5.14 -5.13
C ASN A 467 -10.55 5.50 -3.74
N GLU A 468 -11.37 5.31 -2.73
CA GLU A 468 -11.02 5.64 -1.35
C GLU A 468 -11.43 4.54 -0.39
N ALA A 469 -10.68 4.41 0.70
CA ALA A 469 -11.04 3.57 1.82
C ALA A 469 -10.67 4.25 3.13
N PHE A 470 -11.49 4.03 4.14
CA PHE A 470 -11.27 4.51 5.49
C PHE A 470 -11.58 3.41 6.50
N VAL A 471 -10.77 3.33 7.56
CA VAL A 471 -11.02 2.44 8.70
C VAL A 471 -10.67 3.19 9.99
N ASP A 472 -11.62 3.33 10.89
CA ASP A 472 -11.38 3.76 12.27
C ASP A 472 -10.80 2.57 13.05
N ILE A 473 -9.49 2.57 13.26
CA ILE A 473 -8.77 1.48 13.93
C ILE A 473 -9.19 1.40 15.40
N GLY A 474 -9.40 2.54 16.06
CA GLY A 474 -9.88 2.59 17.44
C GLY A 474 -11.22 1.89 17.60
N ALA A 475 -12.18 2.21 16.73
CA ALA A 475 -13.50 1.56 16.74
C ALA A 475 -13.43 0.07 16.42
N VAL A 476 -12.54 -0.35 15.51
CA VAL A 476 -12.29 -1.77 15.21
C VAL A 476 -11.71 -2.50 16.43
N VAL A 477 -10.74 -1.90 17.12
CA VAL A 477 -10.12 -2.47 18.33
C VAL A 477 -11.14 -2.63 19.45
N ASP A 478 -12.00 -1.64 19.66
CA ASP A 478 -13.09 -1.71 20.64
C ASP A 478 -14.08 -2.83 20.31
N LEU A 479 -14.44 -2.96 19.04
CA LEU A 479 -15.32 -4.01 18.55
C LEU A 479 -14.68 -5.40 18.70
N MET A 480 -13.41 -5.55 18.38
CA MET A 480 -12.66 -6.80 18.56
C MET A 480 -12.50 -7.14 20.05
N GLY A 481 -12.19 -6.14 20.89
CA GLY A 481 -12.02 -6.30 22.33
C GLY A 481 -13.29 -6.79 23.05
N ALA A 482 -14.46 -6.49 22.48
CA ALA A 482 -15.73 -7.05 22.95
C ALA A 482 -15.91 -8.56 22.64
N THR A 483 -15.17 -9.08 21.66
CA THR A 483 -15.32 -10.46 21.14
C THR A 483 -14.10 -11.35 21.41
N PHE A 484 -12.89 -10.76 21.44
CA PHE A 484 -11.62 -11.45 21.62
C PHE A 484 -10.77 -10.77 22.69
N GLU A 485 -10.06 -11.56 23.50
CA GLU A 485 -9.06 -11.03 24.43
C GLU A 485 -7.76 -10.73 23.65
N LEU A 486 -7.49 -9.42 23.41
CA LEU A 486 -6.22 -8.97 22.87
C LEU A 486 -5.19 -8.92 24.02
N PRO A 487 -3.91 -9.31 23.78
CA PRO A 487 -2.83 -9.05 24.72
C PRO A 487 -2.75 -7.55 25.08
N ASP A 488 -2.48 -7.23 26.34
CA ASP A 488 -2.48 -5.83 26.81
C ASP A 488 -1.49 -4.97 26.02
N ASP A 489 -0.26 -5.46 25.78
CA ASP A 489 0.75 -4.75 24.99
C ASP A 489 0.28 -4.44 23.54
N ALA A 490 -0.45 -5.37 22.92
CA ALA A 490 -0.99 -5.16 21.58
C ALA A 490 -2.15 -4.15 21.60
N ARG A 491 -2.99 -4.20 22.61
CA ARG A 491 -4.10 -3.25 22.79
C ARG A 491 -3.57 -1.83 23.00
N ASP A 492 -2.56 -1.66 23.84
CA ASP A 492 -1.96 -0.35 24.11
C ASP A 492 -1.33 0.29 22.88
N ILE A 493 -0.69 -0.50 22.01
CA ILE A 493 -0.15 -0.02 20.72
C ILE A 493 -1.28 0.33 19.76
N LEU A 494 -2.26 -0.56 19.58
CA LEU A 494 -3.37 -0.35 18.67
C LEU A 494 -4.27 0.82 19.08
N ALA A 495 -4.38 1.09 20.38
CA ALA A 495 -5.13 2.24 20.90
C ALA A 495 -4.52 3.61 20.53
N GLN A 496 -3.25 3.65 20.12
CA GLN A 496 -2.60 4.87 19.64
C GLN A 496 -2.73 5.04 18.12
N ILE A 497 -3.14 3.99 17.41
CA ILE A 497 -3.39 4.06 15.98
C ILE A 497 -4.83 4.58 15.78
N GLY A 498 -4.96 5.77 15.20
CA GLY A 498 -6.25 6.41 15.02
C GLY A 498 -7.05 5.78 13.89
N SER A 499 -6.56 5.91 12.67
CA SER A 499 -7.26 5.45 11.48
C SER A 499 -6.30 5.04 10.36
N PHE A 500 -6.82 4.25 9.45
CA PHE A 500 -6.22 4.00 8.14
C PHE A 500 -7.04 4.72 7.08
N GLY A 501 -6.36 5.34 6.12
CA GLY A 501 -6.95 5.93 4.93
C GLY A 501 -6.21 5.52 3.67
N PHE A 502 -6.95 5.42 2.58
CA PHE A 502 -6.40 5.19 1.24
C PHE A 502 -7.15 6.07 0.24
N THR A 503 -6.42 6.64 -0.71
CA THR A 503 -6.99 7.39 -1.83
C THR A 503 -6.13 7.15 -3.07
N ALA A 504 -6.77 7.08 -4.23
CA ALA A 504 -6.09 6.82 -5.50
C ALA A 504 -6.50 7.87 -6.55
N PRO A 505 -5.92 9.08 -6.46
CA PRO A 505 -6.14 10.11 -7.48
C PRO A 505 -5.52 9.69 -8.81
N SER A 506 -6.21 10.00 -9.89
CA SER A 506 -5.69 9.80 -11.24
C SER A 506 -5.28 11.12 -11.86
N ARG A 507 -4.14 11.11 -12.53
CA ARG A 507 -3.64 12.20 -13.37
C ARG A 507 -3.65 11.77 -14.83
N ASP A 508 -3.50 12.75 -15.72
CA ASP A 508 -3.51 12.47 -17.17
C ASP A 508 -2.35 11.55 -17.62
N ASP A 509 -1.24 11.51 -16.85
CA ASP A 509 0.00 10.83 -17.23
C ASP A 509 0.44 9.75 -16.21
N ARG A 510 -0.29 9.57 -15.10
CA ARG A 510 0.09 8.64 -14.03
C ARG A 510 -1.06 8.27 -13.11
N LEU A 511 -0.99 7.10 -12.54
CA LEU A 511 -1.76 6.71 -11.37
C LEU A 511 -0.97 7.13 -10.12
N GLU A 512 -1.66 7.76 -9.18
CA GLU A 512 -1.13 8.07 -7.86
C GLU A 512 -1.94 7.32 -6.80
N PHE A 513 -1.32 7.03 -5.66
CA PHE A 513 -2.05 6.57 -4.48
C PHE A 513 -1.41 7.13 -3.20
N HIS A 514 -2.23 7.28 -2.17
CA HIS A 514 -1.79 7.66 -0.84
C HIS A 514 -2.45 6.73 0.18
N ALA A 515 -1.63 5.99 0.91
CA ALA A 515 -2.07 5.21 2.05
C ALA A 515 -1.57 5.89 3.33
N VAL A 516 -2.45 6.00 4.32
CA VAL A 516 -2.19 6.78 5.52
C VAL A 516 -2.50 5.95 6.76
N LEU A 517 -1.66 6.10 7.76
CA LEU A 517 -1.92 5.63 9.11
C LEU A 517 -1.81 6.83 10.06
N THR A 518 -2.91 7.22 10.70
CA THR A 518 -2.88 8.30 11.70
C THR A 518 -2.50 7.78 13.07
N VAL A 519 -1.91 8.65 13.89
CA VAL A 519 -1.51 8.35 15.26
C VAL A 519 -2.17 9.38 16.17
N ASP A 520 -3.01 8.90 17.09
CA ASP A 520 -3.74 9.74 18.01
C ASP A 520 -2.82 10.37 19.07
N GLU A 521 -3.25 11.47 19.64
CA GLU A 521 -2.59 12.04 20.83
C GLU A 521 -2.91 11.15 22.06
N PRO A 522 -1.95 10.94 22.98
CA PRO A 522 -2.11 10.06 24.13
C PRO A 522 -3.13 10.56 25.16
#